data_6470981e7c7b8482a7de7e1b6bef5845
#
_entry.id   6470981e7c7b8482a7de7e1b6bef5845
#
_cell.length_a   1.000
_cell.length_b   1.000
_cell.length_c   1.000
_cell.angle_alpha   90.00
_cell.angle_beta   90.00
_cell.angle_gamma   90.00
#
_symmetry.space_group_name_H-M   'P 1'
#
loop_
_entity.id
_entity.type
_entity.pdbx_description
1 polymer ?
#
loop_
_entity_poly.entity_id
_entity_poly.type
_entity_poly.pdbx_seq_one_letter_code
_entity_poly.pdbx_strand_id
1 'polypeptide(L)'
;WKACEKIDAMQNAGAEANMAKYLAAKASWEAANVCLQTHGGFGFAEEYDVERKFREARLYTVAPISTNLILSYLAEHVLGLPRSY
;
A
#
# COMPACT_ATOMS: atom_id res chain seq x y z
N TRP A 1 -9.11 8.26 5.09
CA TRP A 1 -10.20 8.97 5.80
C TRP A 1 -11.45 9.03 4.93
N LYS A 2 -11.33 9.62 3.73
CA LYS A 2 -12.48 9.80 2.81
C LYS A 2 -13.19 8.48 2.42
N ALA A 3 -12.47 7.39 2.31
CA ALA A 3 -13.06 6.08 2.08
C ALA A 3 -13.96 5.65 3.26
N CYS A 4 -13.53 5.92 4.49
CA CYS A 4 -14.32 5.61 5.69
C CYS A 4 -15.60 6.44 5.75
N GLU A 5 -15.51 7.73 5.47
CA GLU A 5 -16.68 8.63 5.41
C GLU A 5 -17.73 8.14 4.40
N LYS A 6 -17.27 7.68 3.22
CA LYS A 6 -18.16 7.14 2.21
C LYS A 6 -18.84 5.84 2.66
N ILE A 7 -18.08 4.95 3.30
CA ILE A 7 -18.62 3.69 3.82
C ILE A 7 -19.66 3.96 4.92
N ASP A 8 -19.37 4.88 5.84
CA ASP A 8 -20.31 5.27 6.89
C ASP A 8 -21.59 5.86 6.30
N ALA A 9 -21.50 6.55 5.17
CA ALA A 9 -22.63 7.10 4.43
C ALA A 9 -23.28 6.08 3.47
N MET A 10 -22.91 4.80 3.52
CA MET A 10 -23.42 3.74 2.63
C MET A 10 -23.17 4.03 1.13
N GLN A 11 -22.12 4.76 0.81
CA GLN A 11 -21.70 5.09 -0.55
C GLN A 11 -20.59 4.17 -1.05
N ASN A 12 -20.42 4.09 -2.37
CA ASN A 12 -19.32 3.35 -2.98
C ASN A 12 -17.98 4.05 -2.72
N ALA A 13 -17.07 3.36 -2.04
CA ALA A 13 -15.73 3.84 -1.70
C ALA A 13 -14.60 3.11 -2.47
N GLY A 14 -14.93 2.39 -3.54
CA GLY A 14 -13.96 1.56 -4.26
C GLY A 14 -12.73 2.33 -4.74
N ALA A 15 -12.91 3.50 -5.34
CA ALA A 15 -11.79 4.32 -5.81
C ALA A 15 -10.92 4.80 -4.64
N GLU A 16 -11.52 5.36 -3.61
CA GLU A 16 -10.80 5.88 -2.45
C GLU A 16 -10.08 4.80 -1.66
N ALA A 17 -10.71 3.63 -1.49
CA ALA A 17 -10.10 2.50 -0.80
C ALA A 17 -8.88 1.97 -1.58
N ASN A 18 -8.97 1.85 -2.89
CA ASN A 18 -7.85 1.43 -3.73
C ASN A 18 -6.72 2.44 -3.74
N MET A 19 -7.02 3.74 -3.84
CA MET A 19 -6.02 4.81 -3.73
C MET A 19 -5.31 4.78 -2.37
N ALA A 20 -6.07 4.64 -1.28
CA ALA A 20 -5.52 4.58 0.07
C ALA A 20 -4.58 3.38 0.23
N LYS A 21 -5.01 2.20 -0.23
CA LYS A 21 -4.21 0.98 -0.18
C LYS A 21 -2.90 1.13 -0.97
N TYR A 22 -2.97 1.67 -2.18
CA TYR A 22 -1.79 1.90 -3.02
C TYR A 22 -0.78 2.84 -2.35
N LEU A 23 -1.24 4.01 -1.91
CA LEU A 23 -0.37 5.02 -1.31
C LEU A 23 0.18 4.58 0.05
N ALA A 24 -0.64 3.93 0.87
CA ALA A 24 -0.20 3.45 2.18
C ALA A 24 0.83 2.32 2.05
N ALA A 25 0.64 1.39 1.13
CA ALA A 25 1.59 0.30 0.87
C ALA A 25 2.93 0.85 0.39
N LYS A 26 2.90 1.84 -0.52
CA LYS A 26 4.11 2.51 -1.02
C LYS A 26 4.84 3.26 0.11
N ALA A 27 4.13 4.06 0.88
CA ALA A 27 4.70 4.82 2.00
C ALA A 27 5.29 3.89 3.08
N SER A 28 4.59 2.82 3.41
CA SER A 28 5.06 1.81 4.37
C SER A 28 6.35 1.14 3.91
N TRP A 29 6.42 0.78 2.64
CA TRP A 29 7.62 0.18 2.05
C TRP A 29 8.82 1.14 2.09
N GLU A 30 8.62 2.39 1.68
CA GLU A 30 9.66 3.42 1.70
C GLU A 30 10.13 3.70 3.14
N ALA A 31 9.21 3.84 4.09
CA ALA A 31 9.52 4.08 5.50
C ALA A 31 10.32 2.92 6.10
N ALA A 32 9.94 1.68 5.82
CA ALA A 32 10.66 0.50 6.29
C ALA A 32 12.09 0.43 5.72
N ASN A 33 12.25 0.78 4.45
CA ASN A 33 13.56 0.81 3.80
C ASN A 33 14.47 1.89 4.39
N VAL A 34 13.95 3.10 4.61
CA VAL A 34 14.68 4.20 5.26
C VAL A 34 15.05 3.83 6.70
N CYS A 35 14.13 3.23 7.42
CA CYS A 35 14.37 2.77 8.80
C CYS A 35 15.51 1.75 8.86
N LEU A 36 15.48 0.75 7.98
CA LEU A 36 16.54 -0.26 7.87
C LEU A 36 17.90 0.40 7.57
N GLN A 37 17.93 1.32 6.61
CA GLN A 37 19.14 2.05 6.24
C GLN A 37 19.69 2.87 7.42
N THR A 38 18.81 3.54 8.16
CA THR A 38 19.19 4.36 9.32
C THR A 38 19.81 3.54 10.46
N HIS A 39 19.32 2.32 10.66
CA HIS A 39 19.89 1.40 11.65
C HIS A 39 21.24 0.83 11.23
N GLY A 40 21.62 0.92 9.95
CA GLY A 40 22.84 0.31 9.43
C GLY A 40 22.86 -1.19 9.66
N GLY A 41 24.02 -1.72 10.11
CA GLY A 41 24.18 -3.16 10.40
C GLY A 41 23.19 -3.69 11.44
N PHE A 42 22.80 -2.88 12.41
CA PHE A 42 21.81 -3.26 13.43
C PHE A 42 20.40 -3.49 12.85
N GLY A 43 20.11 -2.96 11.65
CA GLY A 43 18.86 -3.21 10.97
C GLY A 43 18.64 -4.68 10.61
N PHE A 44 19.71 -5.46 10.49
CA PHE A 44 19.63 -6.92 10.27
C PHE A 44 19.45 -7.73 11.54
N ALA A 45 19.60 -7.11 12.73
CA ALA A 45 19.53 -7.82 14.01
C ALA A 45 18.07 -8.00 14.42
N GLU A 46 17.72 -9.21 14.84
CA GLU A 46 16.34 -9.57 15.24
C GLU A 46 15.85 -8.75 16.44
N GLU A 47 16.76 -8.33 17.31
CA GLU A 47 16.44 -7.58 18.54
C GLU A 47 15.77 -6.22 18.28
N TYR A 48 15.99 -5.63 17.10
CA TYR A 48 15.44 -4.30 16.78
C TYR A 48 14.12 -4.35 16.02
N ASP A 49 13.65 -5.53 15.64
CA ASP A 49 12.40 -5.72 14.88
C ASP A 49 12.36 -5.04 13.50
N VAL A 50 13.35 -4.26 13.12
CA VAL A 50 13.35 -3.48 11.87
C VAL A 50 13.36 -4.40 10.66
N GLU A 51 14.17 -5.46 10.67
CA GLU A 51 14.22 -6.45 9.58
C GLU A 51 12.89 -7.13 9.38
N ARG A 52 12.17 -7.43 10.47
CA ARG A 52 10.84 -8.03 10.42
C ARG A 52 9.83 -7.07 9.82
N LYS A 53 9.81 -5.82 10.26
CA LYS A 53 8.93 -4.78 9.71
C LYS A 53 9.19 -4.54 8.23
N PHE A 54 10.44 -4.56 7.81
CA PHE A 54 10.81 -4.46 6.40
C PHE A 54 10.19 -5.61 5.58
N ARG A 55 10.32 -6.85 6.04
CA ARG A 55 9.71 -8.02 5.36
C ARG A 55 8.18 -7.94 5.34
N GLU A 56 7.56 -7.56 6.46
CA GLU A 56 6.10 -7.40 6.56
C GLU A 56 5.58 -6.29 5.64
N ALA A 57 6.28 -5.16 5.57
CA ALA A 57 5.89 -4.04 4.72
C ALA A 57 5.83 -4.45 3.23
N ARG A 58 6.71 -5.34 2.80
CA ARG A 58 6.71 -5.85 1.43
C ARG A 58 5.41 -6.58 1.09
N LEU A 59 4.84 -7.31 2.04
CA LEU A 59 3.60 -8.04 1.83
C LEU A 59 2.47 -7.13 1.34
N TYR A 60 2.35 -5.93 1.88
CA TYR A 60 1.27 -5.00 1.54
C TYR A 60 1.33 -4.46 0.12
N THR A 61 2.44 -4.62 -0.58
CA THR A 61 2.54 -4.24 -1.99
C THR A 61 1.99 -5.31 -2.94
N VAL A 62 1.84 -6.54 -2.45
CA VAL A 62 1.39 -7.69 -3.25
C VAL A 62 0.08 -8.31 -2.75
N ALA A 63 -0.27 -8.14 -1.48
CA ALA A 63 -1.45 -8.75 -0.86
C ALA A 63 -2.32 -7.70 -0.15
N PRO A 64 -3.64 -7.91 -0.09
CA PRO A 64 -4.42 -8.93 -0.81
C PRO A 64 -4.56 -8.64 -2.30
N ILE A 65 -4.41 -7.37 -2.70
CA ILE A 65 -4.50 -6.91 -4.09
C ILE A 65 -3.17 -6.23 -4.45
N SER A 66 -2.55 -6.69 -5.54
CA SER A 66 -1.28 -6.13 -6.00
C SER A 66 -1.41 -4.68 -6.47
N THR A 67 -0.31 -3.92 -6.37
CA THR A 67 -0.26 -2.53 -6.85
C THR A 67 -0.61 -2.44 -8.34
N ASN A 68 -0.22 -3.40 -9.15
CA ASN A 68 -0.54 -3.42 -10.58
C ASN A 68 -2.05 -3.51 -10.83
N LEU A 69 -2.75 -4.37 -10.09
CA LEU A 69 -4.20 -4.50 -10.21
C LEU A 69 -4.91 -3.24 -9.70
N ILE A 70 -4.41 -2.61 -8.65
CA ILE A 70 -4.96 -1.35 -8.16
C ILE A 70 -4.83 -0.25 -9.22
N LEU A 71 -3.66 -0.12 -9.83
CA LEU A 71 -3.45 0.87 -10.89
C LEU A 71 -4.35 0.63 -12.09
N SER A 72 -4.53 -0.64 -12.50
CA SER A 72 -5.49 -1.00 -13.55
C SER A 72 -6.91 -0.63 -13.18
N TYR A 73 -7.33 -0.91 -11.96
CA TYR A 73 -8.66 -0.54 -11.45
C TYR A 73 -8.88 0.98 -11.51
N LEU A 74 -7.91 1.77 -11.04
CA LEU A 74 -7.99 3.23 -11.05
C LEU A 74 -8.00 3.79 -12.48
N ALA A 75 -7.21 3.20 -13.36
CA ALA A 75 -7.20 3.59 -14.78
C ALA A 75 -8.58 3.41 -15.42
N GLU A 76 -9.22 2.27 -15.17
CA GLU A 76 -10.53 1.96 -15.73
C GLU A 76 -11.64 2.80 -15.07
N HIS A 77 -11.73 2.76 -13.74
CA HIS A 77 -12.89 3.29 -13.01
C HIS A 77 -12.79 4.76 -12.62
N VAL A 78 -11.59 5.33 -12.56
CA VAL A 78 -11.40 6.74 -12.23
C VAL A 78 -11.07 7.58 -13.47
N LEU A 79 -10.16 7.09 -14.31
CA LEU A 79 -9.71 7.80 -15.50
C LEU A 79 -10.53 7.46 -16.76
N GLY A 80 -11.38 6.45 -16.70
CA GLY A 80 -12.21 6.03 -17.82
C GLY A 80 -11.44 5.41 -19.00
N LEU A 81 -10.24 4.89 -18.73
CA LEU A 81 -9.43 4.24 -19.77
C LEU A 81 -9.99 2.85 -20.10
N PRO A 82 -9.76 2.36 -21.34
CA PRO A 82 -10.23 1.03 -21.71
C PRO A 82 -9.48 -0.06 -20.94
N ARG A 83 -10.19 -1.13 -20.63
CA ARG A 83 -9.62 -2.30 -19.97
C ARG A 83 -8.60 -2.97 -20.88
N SER A 84 -7.44 -3.34 -20.35
CA SER A 84 -6.33 -3.90 -21.13
C SER A 84 -6.26 -5.44 -21.09
N TYR A 85 -7.13 -6.06 -20.33
CA TYR A 85 -7.12 -7.53 -20.16
C TYR A 85 -8.51 -8.12 -20.08
#